data_5a5b997a279afad09ff064aaade90798
#
_entry.id   5a5b997a279afad09ff064aaade90798
#
_cell.length_a   1.000
_cell.length_b   1.000
_cell.length_c   1.000
_cell.angle_alpha   90.00
_cell.angle_beta   90.00
_cell.angle_gamma   90.00
#
_symmetry.space_group_name_H-M   'P 1'
#
loop_
_entity.id
_entity.type
_entity.pdbx_description
1 polymer ?
#
loop_
_entity_poly.entity_id
_entity_poly.type
_entity_poly.pdbx_seq_one_letter_code
_entity_poly.pdbx_strand_id
1 'polypeptide(L)'
;MSKVKANKAVPKGTRLKHVIQDGYEFKSPLEAYTWNEFKKHNIPVQYEPQHFELQPKFEYLGKRYRNIKYTPDFIGDGFVCECKGRVQRDFPLRWKMFLYNFKLKGLE
;
A
#
# COMPACT_ATOMS: atom_id res chain seq x y z
N MET A 1 -7.61 1.27 -10.28
CA MET A 1 -6.60 2.23 -10.71
C MET A 1 -5.27 1.56 -10.96
N SER A 2 -4.63 1.93 -12.02
CA SER A 2 -3.34 1.37 -12.32
C SER A 2 -2.26 1.99 -11.42
N LYS A 3 -1.25 1.22 -11.15
CA LYS A 3 -0.15 1.71 -10.35
C LYS A 3 0.86 2.43 -11.22
N VAL A 4 1.60 3.33 -10.60
CA VAL A 4 2.68 4.04 -11.27
C VAL A 4 3.92 3.16 -11.23
N LYS A 5 4.58 3.01 -12.37
CA LYS A 5 5.80 2.21 -12.43
C LYS A 5 7.01 3.03 -12.04
N ALA A 6 7.91 2.40 -11.32
CA ALA A 6 9.20 3.00 -11.06
C ALA A 6 9.99 3.05 -12.36
N ASN A 7 10.72 4.13 -12.57
CA ASN A 7 11.50 4.28 -13.78
C ASN A 7 12.73 3.39 -13.76
N LYS A 8 13.23 3.06 -12.59
CA LYS A 8 14.36 2.19 -12.45
C LYS A 8 14.34 1.54 -11.08
N ALA A 9 14.92 0.36 -11.01
CA ALA A 9 14.94 -0.38 -9.76
C ALA A 9 15.87 0.30 -8.76
N VAL A 10 15.50 0.17 -7.50
CA VAL A 10 16.39 0.59 -6.41
C VAL A 10 17.50 -0.46 -6.29
N PRO A 11 18.77 -0.05 -6.28
CA PRO A 11 19.84 -1.01 -6.12
C PRO A 11 19.68 -1.82 -4.84
N LYS A 12 20.11 -3.08 -4.93
CA LYS A 12 20.02 -3.97 -3.80
C LYS A 12 20.81 -3.42 -2.63
N GLY A 13 20.20 -3.42 -1.45
CA GLY A 13 20.85 -2.89 -0.27
C GLY A 13 20.76 -1.38 -0.10
N THR A 14 20.19 -0.69 -1.07
CA THR A 14 20.02 0.75 -0.98
C THR A 14 18.79 1.07 -0.17
N ARG A 15 18.95 1.93 0.84
CA ARG A 15 17.83 2.38 1.63
C ARG A 15 17.05 3.44 0.85
N LEU A 16 15.74 3.30 0.81
CA LEU A 16 14.88 4.31 0.20
C LEU A 16 14.88 5.57 1.04
N LYS A 17 14.89 6.72 0.37
CA LYS A 17 14.82 8.00 1.06
C LYS A 17 13.37 8.38 1.27
N HIS A 18 13.07 8.82 2.48
CA HIS A 18 11.75 9.38 2.77
C HIS A 18 11.69 10.81 2.23
N VAL A 19 10.50 11.20 1.81
CA VAL A 19 10.24 12.53 1.29
C VAL A 19 9.16 13.18 2.12
N ILE A 20 9.43 14.36 2.66
CA ILE A 20 8.45 15.09 3.47
C ILE A 20 7.82 16.16 2.60
N GLN A 21 6.51 16.09 2.44
CA GLN A 21 5.79 17.04 1.59
C GLN A 21 4.31 17.08 2.00
N ASP A 22 3.74 18.30 2.03
CA ASP A 22 2.31 18.50 2.30
C ASP A 22 1.85 17.84 3.60
N GLY A 23 2.73 17.82 4.61
CA GLY A 23 2.41 17.26 5.91
C GLY A 23 2.53 15.75 6.00
N TYR A 24 2.98 15.10 4.95
CA TYR A 24 3.20 13.65 4.94
C TYR A 24 4.66 13.31 4.85
N GLU A 25 5.01 12.17 5.42
CA GLU A 25 6.34 11.60 5.23
C GLU A 25 6.18 10.39 4.33
N PHE A 26 6.44 10.58 3.04
CA PHE A 26 6.34 9.49 2.07
C PHE A 26 7.56 8.60 2.20
N LYS A 27 7.33 7.29 2.17
CA LYS A 27 8.39 6.33 2.44
C LYS A 27 9.34 6.12 1.26
N SER A 28 9.01 6.68 0.11
CA SER A 28 9.87 6.57 -1.06
C SER A 28 9.62 7.74 -2.00
N PRO A 29 10.60 8.04 -2.88
CA PRO A 29 10.39 9.06 -3.91
C PRO A 29 9.25 8.71 -4.86
N LEU A 30 9.03 7.42 -5.13
CA LEU A 30 7.94 7.00 -6.00
C LEU A 30 6.59 7.36 -5.39
N GLU A 31 6.44 7.19 -4.08
CA GLU A 31 5.20 7.54 -3.41
C GLU A 31 4.97 9.05 -3.46
N ALA A 32 6.00 9.84 -3.25
CA ALA A 32 5.89 11.29 -3.35
C ALA A 32 5.54 11.71 -4.78
N TYR A 33 6.16 11.08 -5.76
CA TYR A 33 5.86 11.34 -7.16
C TYR A 33 4.39 11.05 -7.45
N THR A 34 3.91 9.90 -6.97
CA THR A 34 2.53 9.50 -7.19
C THR A 34 1.55 10.48 -6.54
N TRP A 35 1.87 10.93 -5.33
CA TRP A 35 1.08 11.95 -4.65
C TRP A 35 0.96 13.20 -5.50
N ASN A 36 2.09 13.66 -6.06
CA ASN A 36 2.10 14.87 -6.88
C ASN A 36 1.30 14.67 -8.16
N GLU A 37 1.32 13.48 -8.74
CA GLU A 37 0.52 13.20 -9.93
C GLU A 37 -0.97 13.26 -9.62
N PHE A 38 -1.39 12.72 -8.48
CA PHE A 38 -2.78 12.84 -8.07
C PHE A 38 -3.19 14.29 -7.89
N LYS A 39 -2.33 15.10 -7.26
CA LYS A 39 -2.61 16.52 -7.09
C LYS A 39 -2.70 17.22 -8.42
N LYS A 40 -1.79 16.92 -9.31
CA LYS A 40 -1.74 17.56 -10.64
C LYS A 40 -3.02 17.31 -11.42
N HIS A 41 -3.61 16.14 -11.27
CA HIS A 41 -4.84 15.79 -11.98
C HIS A 41 -6.09 15.99 -11.14
N ASN A 42 -5.96 16.66 -9.99
CA ASN A 42 -7.09 16.96 -9.11
C ASN A 42 -7.86 15.73 -8.68
N ILE A 43 -7.13 14.66 -8.38
CA ILE A 43 -7.71 13.42 -7.89
C ILE A 43 -7.47 13.33 -6.39
N PRO A 44 -8.52 13.47 -5.56
CA PRO A 44 -8.33 13.43 -4.12
C PRO A 44 -7.97 12.01 -3.65
N VAL A 45 -6.92 11.91 -2.85
CA VAL A 45 -6.52 10.63 -2.26
C VAL A 45 -6.01 10.88 -0.85
N GLN A 46 -5.99 9.81 -0.07
CA GLN A 46 -5.38 9.81 1.25
C GLN A 46 -4.21 8.85 1.25
N TYR A 47 -3.11 9.25 1.89
CA TYR A 47 -1.91 8.46 1.96
C TYR A 47 -1.95 7.57 3.20
N GLU A 48 -1.85 6.27 3.02
CA GLU A 48 -1.87 5.26 4.08
C GLU A 48 -2.92 5.56 5.15
N PRO A 49 -4.19 5.75 4.73
CA PRO A 49 -5.19 6.24 5.68
C PRO A 49 -5.61 5.21 6.72
N GLN A 50 -5.50 3.92 6.42
CA GLN A 50 -5.91 2.89 7.36
C GLN A 50 -5.30 1.55 7.01
N HIS A 51 -5.27 0.69 8.04
CA HIS A 51 -4.86 -0.71 7.88
C HIS A 51 -6.10 -1.56 7.67
N PHE A 52 -5.98 -2.54 6.80
CA PHE A 52 -7.04 -3.52 6.60
C PHE A 52 -6.57 -4.85 7.17
N GLU A 53 -7.33 -5.40 8.10
CA GLU A 53 -6.99 -6.70 8.67
C GLU A 53 -7.43 -7.78 7.70
N LEU A 54 -6.45 -8.56 7.23
CA LEU A 54 -6.70 -9.64 6.27
C LEU A 54 -7.04 -10.93 6.97
N GLN A 55 -6.44 -11.13 8.14
CA GLN A 55 -6.68 -12.29 8.95
C GLN A 55 -6.47 -11.91 10.41
N PRO A 56 -7.41 -12.20 11.29
CA PRO A 56 -7.23 -11.84 12.71
C PRO A 56 -6.18 -12.74 13.37
N LYS A 57 -5.66 -12.25 14.48
CA LYS A 57 -4.76 -13.07 15.27
C LYS A 57 -5.52 -14.28 15.81
N PHE A 58 -4.81 -15.38 16.04
CA PHE A 58 -5.43 -16.59 16.50
C PHE A 58 -4.42 -17.44 17.26
N GLU A 59 -4.91 -18.47 17.93
CA GLU A 59 -4.07 -19.44 18.62
C GLU A 59 -4.39 -20.81 18.09
N TYR A 60 -3.36 -21.61 17.85
CA TYR A 60 -3.53 -22.97 17.37
C TYR A 60 -2.49 -23.87 18.04
N LEU A 61 -2.97 -24.91 18.67
CA LEU A 61 -2.11 -25.88 19.36
C LEU A 61 -1.14 -25.20 20.32
N GLY A 62 -1.64 -24.22 21.08
CA GLY A 62 -0.85 -23.52 22.08
C GLY A 62 0.09 -22.46 21.56
N LYS A 63 0.13 -22.25 20.26
CA LYS A 63 0.98 -21.22 19.67
C LYS A 63 0.14 -20.06 19.20
N ARG A 64 0.60 -18.86 19.48
CA ARG A 64 -0.09 -17.62 19.07
C ARG A 64 0.42 -17.17 17.72
N TYR A 65 -0.51 -16.82 16.85
CA TYR A 65 -0.21 -16.32 15.52
C TYR A 65 -0.73 -14.90 15.39
N ARG A 66 0.10 -14.01 14.85
CA ARG A 66 -0.27 -12.62 14.69
C ARG A 66 -1.26 -12.45 13.55
N ASN A 67 -1.98 -11.33 13.58
CA ASN A 67 -2.84 -10.99 12.47
C ASN A 67 -2.01 -10.65 11.24
N ILE A 68 -2.65 -10.67 10.09
CA ILE A 68 -2.06 -10.20 8.84
C ILE A 68 -2.85 -8.98 8.43
N LYS A 69 -2.14 -7.89 8.16
CA LYS A 69 -2.79 -6.65 7.76
C LYS A 69 -2.12 -6.08 6.53
N TYR A 70 -2.83 -5.21 5.85
CA TYR A 70 -2.34 -4.56 4.65
C TYR A 70 -2.72 -3.08 4.69
N THR A 71 -1.75 -2.24 4.37
CA THR A 71 -1.96 -0.79 4.31
C THR A 71 -1.70 -0.33 2.88
N PRO A 72 -2.77 0.02 2.14
CA PRO A 72 -2.56 0.57 0.79
C PRO A 72 -1.81 1.88 0.85
N ASP A 73 -1.05 2.17 -0.17
CA ASP A 73 -0.33 3.45 -0.24
C ASP A 73 -1.31 4.61 -0.35
N PHE A 74 -2.27 4.52 -1.24
CA PHE A 74 -3.24 5.58 -1.44
C PHE A 74 -4.64 5.02 -1.59
N ILE A 75 -5.61 5.71 -1.02
CA ILE A 75 -7.02 5.37 -1.20
C ILE A 75 -7.73 6.62 -1.68
N GLY A 76 -8.44 6.49 -2.78
CA GLY A 76 -9.29 7.53 -3.30
C GLY A 76 -10.73 7.06 -3.33
N ASP A 77 -11.57 7.84 -3.99
CA ASP A 77 -12.98 7.50 -4.09
C ASP A 77 -13.14 6.37 -5.11
N GLY A 78 -13.47 5.18 -4.59
CA GLY A 78 -13.71 4.03 -5.44
C GLY A 78 -12.46 3.31 -5.94
N PHE A 79 -11.28 3.64 -5.41
CA PHE A 79 -10.07 2.96 -5.87
C PHE A 79 -8.98 2.94 -4.81
N VAL A 80 -8.05 2.02 -5.00
CA VAL A 80 -6.86 1.86 -4.19
C VAL A 80 -5.66 1.87 -5.13
N CYS A 81 -4.62 2.59 -4.75
CA CYS A 81 -3.41 2.67 -5.55
C CYS A 81 -2.22 2.17 -4.75
N GLU A 82 -1.43 1.32 -5.37
CA GLU A 82 -0.24 0.76 -4.76
C GLU A 82 0.96 1.09 -5.63
N CYS A 83 2.00 1.65 -5.02
CA CYS A 83 3.22 2.02 -5.74
C CYS A 83 4.24 0.89 -5.65
N LYS A 84 4.76 0.45 -6.79
CA LYS A 84 5.69 -0.67 -6.84
C LYS A 84 7.00 -0.29 -7.50
N GLY A 85 7.97 0.06 -6.68
CA GLY A 85 9.35 0.15 -7.15
C GLY A 85 10.03 -1.20 -7.04
N ARG A 86 9.71 -1.92 -5.98
CA ARG A 86 10.27 -3.24 -5.70
C ARG A 86 9.16 -4.11 -5.13
N VAL A 87 8.97 -5.28 -5.71
CA VAL A 87 7.94 -6.20 -5.25
C VAL A 87 8.48 -7.01 -4.08
N GLN A 88 7.81 -6.94 -2.96
CA GLN A 88 8.14 -7.76 -1.80
C GLN A 88 7.54 -9.14 -1.95
N ARG A 89 8.19 -10.12 -1.31
CA ARG A 89 7.82 -11.52 -1.45
C ARG A 89 6.37 -11.80 -1.10
N ASP A 90 5.90 -11.22 -0.01
CA ASP A 90 4.56 -11.50 0.49
C ASP A 90 3.49 -10.57 -0.08
N PHE A 91 3.88 -9.60 -0.91
CA PHE A 91 2.92 -8.65 -1.43
C PHE A 91 1.84 -9.31 -2.29
N PRO A 92 2.17 -10.20 -3.23
CA PRO A 92 1.11 -10.81 -4.05
C PRO A 92 0.06 -11.54 -3.21
N LEU A 93 0.49 -12.21 -2.14
CA LEU A 93 -0.42 -12.88 -1.26
C LEU A 93 -1.31 -11.90 -0.50
N ARG A 94 -0.72 -10.86 0.07
CA ARG A 94 -1.47 -9.85 0.81
C ARG A 94 -2.46 -9.14 -0.10
N TRP A 95 -2.04 -8.83 -1.31
CA TRP A 95 -2.90 -8.16 -2.28
C TRP A 95 -4.11 -9.03 -2.61
N LYS A 96 -3.88 -10.32 -2.86
CA LYS A 96 -4.96 -11.24 -3.15
C LYS A 96 -5.93 -11.34 -1.97
N MET A 97 -5.42 -11.45 -0.76
CA MET A 97 -6.26 -11.53 0.43
C MET A 97 -7.05 -10.24 0.62
N PHE A 98 -6.41 -9.10 0.35
CA PHE A 98 -7.09 -7.82 0.46
C PHE A 98 -8.26 -7.73 -0.53
N LEU A 99 -8.03 -8.10 -1.76
CA LEU A 99 -9.09 -8.07 -2.77
C LEU A 99 -10.26 -8.97 -2.39
N TYR A 100 -9.96 -10.13 -1.88
CA TYR A 100 -11.00 -11.05 -1.45
C TYR A 100 -11.84 -10.46 -0.32
N ASN A 101 -11.18 -9.92 0.69
CA ASN A 101 -11.88 -9.34 1.83
C ASN A 101 -12.62 -8.06 1.44
N PHE A 102 -12.02 -7.27 0.55
CA PHE A 102 -12.63 -6.05 0.07
C PHE A 102 -13.96 -6.36 -0.63
N LYS A 103 -13.93 -7.36 -1.51
CA LYS A 103 -15.11 -7.78 -2.23
C LYS A 103 -16.19 -8.31 -1.28
N LEU A 104 -15.79 -9.14 -0.31
CA LEU A 104 -16.74 -9.70 0.64
C LEU A 104 -17.44 -8.63 1.47
N LYS A 105 -16.76 -7.54 1.73
CA LYS A 105 -17.34 -6.45 2.51
C LYS A 105 -18.10 -5.45 1.65
N GLY A 106 -18.13 -5.66 0.35
CA GLY A 106 -18.84 -4.77 -0.55
C GLY A 106 -18.16 -3.42 -0.71
N LEU A 107 -16.85 -3.37 -0.55
CA LEU A 107 -16.09 -2.12 -0.61
C LEU A 107 -15.54 -1.94 -2.00
N GLU A 108 -16.00 -2.05 -2.99
CA GLU A 108 -15.38 -1.93 -4.31
C GLU A 108 -14.90 -0.52 -4.64
#